data_fe38b865dd0129ca61cd488ab4695b88
#
_entry.id   fe38b865dd0129ca61cd488ab4695b88
#
_cell.length_a   1.000
_cell.length_b   1.000
_cell.length_c   1.000
_cell.angle_alpha   90.00
_cell.angle_beta   90.00
_cell.angle_gamma   90.00
#
_symmetry.space_group_name_H-M   'P 1'
#
loop_
_entity.id
_entity.type
_entity.pdbx_description
1 polymer ?
#
loop_
_entity_poly.entity_id
_entity_poly.type
_entity_poly.pdbx_seq_one_letter_code
_entity_poly.pdbx_strand_id
1 'polypeptide(L)'
;MSTETTVVVEHVGPARKRLRITIPASVVDAGLKDAYSSARAEAQVPGFRRGTAPIALIEKRFGAAIVEDLRRKLLSEAYGKALHDHKLQPISDPEVDEKAGDPEVRRGTPLAVTLDVEIVPDITLPALEDVEVRRPVTDIPEKLVDAEVRALGYRFGTPGRIDGPFQPLDRMVGRAVVRVKGAAKDPYFEADECMVVVPDAEDAGKGQVLGLMFDDLGPKLGGRKVGDAIALSTKGPAAHEREELRNADITVEFTPSQAERIEPSTPESVATTLGLGSIENLRQQVRMTLESRRDQEQRSAMREQAAEWLEGKVSFELPEKMSGAQVARNLEMARMQFLSQGLESEQVERRLAEIRGASEADTRRRLKVFFILAKLAQDLGIEVGEGEINGQVAQMARSRGMRPDQMRAELQQSGRLNELALSIREAKVLDRVLSKAKVTDIKAEEWNALVAERQKAAAKAAGRAS
;
A
#
# COMPACT_ATOMS: atom_id res chain seq x y z
N MET A 1 26.17 -47.02 -12.88
CA MET A 1 25.97 -45.61 -13.21
C MET A 1 24.66 -45.18 -12.54
N SER A 2 24.66 -44.10 -11.78
CA SER A 2 23.44 -43.65 -11.09
C SER A 2 22.37 -43.29 -12.13
N THR A 3 21.17 -43.84 -11.94
CA THR A 3 19.98 -43.56 -12.77
C THR A 3 19.15 -42.41 -12.19
N GLU A 4 19.61 -41.83 -11.07
CA GLU A 4 18.86 -40.77 -10.37
C GLU A 4 19.53 -39.40 -10.55
N THR A 5 18.71 -38.38 -10.71
CA THR A 5 19.15 -36.99 -10.74
C THR A 5 19.77 -36.64 -9.38
N THR A 6 20.98 -36.11 -9.41
CA THR A 6 21.71 -35.70 -8.22
C THR A 6 21.53 -34.20 -8.00
N VAL A 7 21.20 -33.80 -6.79
CA VAL A 7 21.03 -32.37 -6.37
C VAL A 7 21.96 -32.12 -5.21
N VAL A 8 22.79 -31.09 -5.33
CA VAL A 8 23.62 -30.55 -4.24
C VAL A 8 23.13 -29.14 -3.91
N VAL A 9 22.81 -28.92 -2.66
CA VAL A 9 22.31 -27.62 -2.18
C VAL A 9 23.39 -26.95 -1.34
N GLU A 10 23.83 -25.78 -1.78
CA GLU A 10 24.84 -24.96 -1.10
C GLU A 10 24.19 -23.67 -0.58
N HIS A 11 24.61 -23.21 0.58
CA HIS A 11 24.23 -21.90 1.11
C HIS A 11 25.22 -20.85 0.58
N VAL A 12 24.75 -19.88 -0.20
CA VAL A 12 25.63 -18.91 -0.86
C VAL A 12 25.36 -17.46 -0.45
N GLY A 13 24.38 -17.24 0.43
CA GLY A 13 24.08 -15.91 0.94
C GLY A 13 22.78 -15.86 1.72
N PRO A 14 22.38 -14.65 2.16
CA PRO A 14 21.14 -14.42 2.90
C PRO A 14 19.93 -14.94 2.13
N ALA A 15 19.20 -15.90 2.71
CA ALA A 15 18.05 -16.53 2.08
C ALA A 15 18.30 -17.00 0.62
N ARG A 16 19.58 -17.28 0.25
CA ARG A 16 19.99 -17.67 -1.10
C ARG A 16 20.64 -19.06 -1.08
N LYS A 17 20.13 -19.94 -1.91
CA LYS A 17 20.65 -21.28 -2.09
C LYS A 17 21.14 -21.47 -3.53
N ARG A 18 22.24 -22.16 -3.69
CA ARG A 18 22.75 -22.64 -4.98
C ARG A 18 22.43 -24.10 -5.14
N LEU A 19 21.69 -24.43 -6.20
CA LEU A 19 21.32 -25.77 -6.55
C LEU A 19 22.19 -26.23 -7.71
N ARG A 20 23.03 -27.25 -7.48
CA ARG A 20 23.74 -27.93 -8.55
C ARG A 20 23.01 -29.21 -8.89
N ILE A 21 22.34 -29.22 -10.02
CA ILE A 21 21.51 -30.31 -10.49
C ILE A 21 22.26 -31.03 -11.61
N THR A 22 22.43 -32.35 -11.47
CA THR A 22 23.03 -33.19 -12.52
C THR A 22 22.05 -34.28 -12.90
N ILE A 23 21.56 -34.22 -14.12
CA ILE A 23 20.67 -35.23 -14.75
C ILE A 23 21.52 -36.26 -15.46
N PRO A 24 21.42 -37.56 -15.13
CA PRO A 24 22.26 -38.60 -15.73
C PRO A 24 22.06 -38.71 -17.24
N ALA A 25 23.09 -39.09 -17.96
CA ALA A 25 23.06 -39.34 -19.43
C ALA A 25 21.95 -40.32 -19.82
N SER A 26 21.67 -41.33 -19.01
CA SER A 26 20.60 -42.31 -19.26
C SER A 26 19.21 -41.68 -19.33
N VAL A 27 18.94 -40.66 -18.48
CA VAL A 27 17.67 -39.94 -18.46
C VAL A 27 17.59 -38.97 -19.65
N VAL A 28 18.71 -38.30 -19.99
CA VAL A 28 18.82 -37.47 -21.19
C VAL A 28 18.58 -38.26 -22.46
N ASP A 29 19.22 -39.44 -22.60
CA ASP A 29 19.08 -40.29 -23.76
C ASP A 29 17.66 -40.86 -23.91
N ALA A 30 17.02 -41.25 -22.82
CA ALA A 30 15.62 -41.66 -22.82
C ALA A 30 14.72 -40.51 -23.25
N GLY A 31 14.90 -39.32 -22.69
CA GLY A 31 14.14 -38.10 -23.04
C GLY A 31 14.31 -37.73 -24.52
N LEU A 32 15.53 -37.80 -25.07
CA LEU A 32 15.79 -37.55 -26.49
C LEU A 32 15.07 -38.57 -27.39
N LYS A 33 15.15 -39.88 -27.04
CA LYS A 33 14.45 -40.93 -27.77
C LYS A 33 12.94 -40.70 -27.80
N ASP A 34 12.35 -40.38 -26.67
CA ASP A 34 10.90 -40.13 -26.55
C ASP A 34 10.49 -38.85 -27.29
N ALA A 35 11.25 -37.77 -27.16
CA ALA A 35 10.98 -36.51 -27.83
C ALA A 35 11.03 -36.65 -29.37
N TYR A 36 12.05 -37.33 -29.90
CA TYR A 36 12.14 -37.61 -31.36
C TYR A 36 11.04 -38.56 -31.82
N SER A 37 10.64 -39.53 -31.00
CA SER A 37 9.57 -40.48 -31.34
C SER A 37 8.22 -39.74 -31.40
N SER A 38 7.92 -38.89 -30.44
CA SER A 38 6.72 -38.03 -30.40
C SER A 38 6.68 -37.04 -31.58
N ALA A 39 7.81 -36.39 -31.84
CA ALA A 39 7.92 -35.46 -32.97
C ALA A 39 7.73 -36.18 -34.30
N ARG A 40 8.25 -37.42 -34.47
CA ARG A 40 8.00 -38.24 -35.66
C ARG A 40 6.53 -38.57 -35.87
N ALA A 41 5.79 -38.84 -34.78
CA ALA A 41 4.37 -39.16 -34.84
C ALA A 41 3.51 -37.96 -35.25
N GLU A 42 3.92 -36.73 -34.87
CA GLU A 42 3.15 -35.51 -35.07
C GLU A 42 3.58 -34.70 -36.29
N ALA A 43 4.85 -34.73 -36.66
CA ALA A 43 5.40 -33.88 -37.71
C ALA A 43 4.83 -34.18 -39.10
N GLN A 44 4.49 -33.12 -39.83
CA GLN A 44 4.18 -33.19 -41.26
C GLN A 44 5.48 -32.91 -42.05
N VAL A 45 6.01 -33.97 -42.66
CA VAL A 45 7.22 -33.86 -43.47
C VAL A 45 6.85 -34.07 -44.94
N PRO A 46 7.12 -33.11 -45.84
CA PRO A 46 6.82 -33.26 -47.25
C PRO A 46 7.44 -34.57 -47.82
N GLY A 47 6.65 -35.34 -48.53
CA GLY A 47 7.04 -36.64 -49.13
C GLY A 47 6.86 -37.86 -48.20
N PHE A 48 6.40 -37.66 -46.93
CA PHE A 48 6.18 -38.78 -46.01
C PHE A 48 4.77 -38.70 -45.41
N ARG A 49 4.17 -39.88 -45.23
CA ARG A 49 2.93 -39.97 -44.45
C ARG A 49 3.26 -39.70 -42.98
N ARG A 50 2.36 -39.05 -42.26
CA ARG A 50 2.47 -38.75 -40.83
C ARG A 50 2.89 -40.01 -40.05
N GLY A 51 3.94 -39.89 -39.23
CA GLY A 51 4.51 -41.00 -38.46
C GLY A 51 5.53 -41.90 -39.18
N THR A 52 5.72 -41.73 -40.49
CA THR A 52 6.63 -42.62 -41.27
C THR A 52 7.97 -41.99 -41.65
N ALA A 53 8.20 -40.70 -41.38
CA ALA A 53 9.47 -40.05 -41.69
C ALA A 53 10.64 -40.67 -40.92
N PRO A 54 11.83 -40.82 -41.55
CA PRO A 54 13.04 -41.27 -40.85
C PRO A 54 13.42 -40.31 -39.72
N ILE A 55 13.85 -40.87 -38.56
CA ILE A 55 14.24 -40.07 -37.39
C ILE A 55 15.35 -39.06 -37.75
N ALA A 56 16.33 -39.46 -38.56
CA ALA A 56 17.41 -38.58 -39.00
C ALA A 56 16.91 -37.33 -39.75
N LEU A 57 15.80 -37.42 -40.48
CA LEU A 57 15.20 -36.29 -41.16
C LEU A 57 14.46 -35.36 -40.17
N ILE A 58 13.80 -35.92 -39.16
CA ILE A 58 13.19 -35.15 -38.04
C ILE A 58 14.29 -34.43 -37.27
N GLU A 59 15.38 -35.13 -36.94
CA GLU A 59 16.52 -34.54 -36.20
C GLU A 59 17.14 -33.37 -36.98
N LYS A 60 17.36 -33.55 -38.31
CA LYS A 60 17.93 -32.48 -39.16
C LYS A 60 17.00 -31.26 -39.26
N ARG A 61 15.70 -31.45 -39.27
CA ARG A 61 14.72 -30.37 -39.53
C ARG A 61 14.18 -29.71 -38.28
N PHE A 62 14.00 -30.48 -37.22
CA PHE A 62 13.36 -30.02 -35.98
C PHE A 62 14.25 -30.21 -34.74
N GLY A 63 15.47 -30.76 -34.91
CA GLY A 63 16.33 -31.18 -33.82
C GLY A 63 16.61 -30.05 -32.81
N ALA A 64 16.94 -28.87 -33.30
CA ALA A 64 17.20 -27.70 -32.40
C ALA A 64 16.03 -27.38 -31.51
N ALA A 65 14.79 -27.30 -32.05
CA ALA A 65 13.60 -27.00 -31.28
C ALA A 65 13.26 -28.14 -30.30
N ILE A 66 13.38 -29.40 -30.73
CA ILE A 66 13.11 -30.57 -29.89
C ILE A 66 14.09 -30.65 -28.72
N VAL A 67 15.37 -30.40 -28.97
CA VAL A 67 16.41 -30.38 -27.93
C VAL A 67 16.17 -29.28 -26.93
N GLU A 68 15.78 -28.08 -27.38
CA GLU A 68 15.48 -26.96 -26.52
C GLU A 68 14.21 -27.20 -25.65
N ASP A 69 13.16 -27.76 -26.23
CA ASP A 69 11.95 -28.13 -25.48
C ASP A 69 12.25 -29.24 -24.45
N LEU A 70 13.06 -30.24 -24.83
CA LEU A 70 13.48 -31.26 -23.88
C LEU A 70 14.36 -30.71 -22.78
N ARG A 71 15.28 -29.79 -23.09
CA ARG A 71 16.10 -29.07 -22.09
C ARG A 71 15.22 -28.41 -21.05
N ARG A 72 14.27 -27.59 -21.48
CA ARG A 72 13.33 -26.91 -20.59
C ARG A 72 12.54 -27.87 -19.72
N LYS A 73 12.03 -28.95 -20.31
CA LYS A 73 11.26 -29.96 -19.58
C LYS A 73 12.11 -30.65 -18.51
N LEU A 74 13.30 -31.17 -18.88
CA LEU A 74 14.17 -31.86 -17.93
C LEU A 74 14.64 -30.95 -16.78
N LEU A 75 14.99 -29.71 -17.09
CA LEU A 75 15.40 -28.73 -16.06
C LEU A 75 14.25 -28.38 -15.14
N SER A 76 13.04 -28.16 -15.67
CA SER A 76 11.86 -27.86 -14.87
C SER A 76 11.46 -29.01 -13.92
N GLU A 77 11.47 -30.26 -14.43
CA GLU A 77 11.18 -31.45 -13.63
C GLU A 77 12.22 -31.65 -12.53
N ALA A 78 13.51 -31.52 -12.87
CA ALA A 78 14.61 -31.68 -11.92
C ALA A 78 14.61 -30.58 -10.85
N TYR A 79 14.33 -29.35 -11.24
CA TYR A 79 14.16 -28.22 -10.31
C TYR A 79 12.99 -28.43 -9.37
N GLY A 80 11.80 -28.78 -9.89
CA GLY A 80 10.63 -29.06 -9.08
C GLY A 80 10.87 -30.18 -8.06
N LYS A 81 11.56 -31.26 -8.49
CA LYS A 81 11.97 -32.35 -7.60
C LYS A 81 12.95 -31.86 -6.53
N ALA A 82 13.95 -31.05 -6.91
CA ALA A 82 14.92 -30.50 -5.97
C ALA A 82 14.25 -29.63 -4.88
N LEU A 83 13.29 -28.78 -5.26
CA LEU A 83 12.52 -27.97 -4.31
C LEU A 83 11.73 -28.85 -3.33
N HIS A 84 11.06 -29.87 -3.83
CA HIS A 84 10.25 -30.77 -3.02
C HIS A 84 11.10 -31.58 -2.03
N ASP A 85 12.17 -32.23 -2.52
CA ASP A 85 13.01 -33.14 -1.73
C ASP A 85 13.76 -32.39 -0.60
N HIS A 86 14.16 -31.13 -0.87
CA HIS A 86 14.87 -30.28 0.07
C HIS A 86 13.94 -29.32 0.83
N LYS A 87 12.60 -29.41 0.62
CA LYS A 87 11.58 -28.54 1.24
C LYS A 87 11.88 -27.04 1.10
N LEU A 88 12.39 -26.65 -0.07
CA LEU A 88 12.70 -25.25 -0.36
C LEU A 88 11.46 -24.53 -0.86
N GLN A 89 11.24 -23.32 -0.36
CA GLN A 89 10.14 -22.43 -0.80
C GLN A 89 10.74 -21.26 -1.56
N PRO A 90 10.78 -21.28 -2.91
CA PRO A 90 11.33 -20.19 -3.70
C PRO A 90 10.39 -18.98 -3.63
N ILE A 91 10.99 -17.79 -3.60
CA ILE A 91 10.28 -16.49 -3.62
C ILE A 91 10.53 -15.71 -4.91
N SER A 92 11.46 -16.18 -5.72
CA SER A 92 11.78 -15.63 -7.05
C SER A 92 12.07 -16.75 -8.04
N ASP A 93 12.04 -16.42 -9.31
CA ASP A 93 12.48 -17.35 -10.36
C ASP A 93 13.97 -17.70 -10.19
N PRO A 94 14.37 -18.97 -10.49
CA PRO A 94 15.76 -19.38 -10.41
C PRO A 94 16.61 -18.65 -11.46
N GLU A 95 17.82 -18.27 -11.08
CA GLU A 95 18.80 -17.72 -12.02
C GLU A 95 19.85 -18.75 -12.36
N VAL A 96 20.13 -18.89 -13.65
CA VAL A 96 21.22 -19.74 -14.12
C VAL A 96 22.54 -19.02 -13.83
N ASP A 97 23.49 -19.70 -13.22
CA ASP A 97 24.86 -19.18 -13.06
C ASP A 97 25.57 -19.12 -14.41
N GLU A 98 25.67 -17.93 -14.99
CA GLU A 98 26.31 -17.70 -16.29
C GLU A 98 27.76 -18.22 -16.35
N LYS A 99 28.45 -18.30 -15.21
CA LYS A 99 29.83 -18.82 -15.12
C LYS A 99 29.90 -20.34 -15.24
N ALA A 100 28.79 -21.04 -15.01
CA ALA A 100 28.72 -22.51 -15.14
C ALA A 100 28.53 -22.98 -16.59
N GLY A 101 28.33 -22.03 -17.52
CA GLY A 101 28.06 -22.32 -18.94
C GLY A 101 26.59 -22.68 -19.21
N ASP A 102 26.20 -22.62 -20.47
CA ASP A 102 24.83 -22.94 -20.88
C ASP A 102 24.64 -24.48 -20.87
N PRO A 103 23.63 -25.03 -20.18
CA PRO A 103 23.39 -26.46 -20.10
C PRO A 103 22.97 -27.03 -21.47
N GLU A 104 23.80 -27.82 -22.09
CA GLU A 104 23.53 -28.43 -23.39
C GLU A 104 23.04 -29.88 -23.25
N VAL A 105 21.99 -30.22 -23.97
CA VAL A 105 21.46 -31.56 -24.09
C VAL A 105 22.19 -32.29 -25.21
N ARG A 106 23.04 -33.26 -24.85
CA ARG A 106 23.79 -34.12 -25.80
C ARG A 106 23.64 -35.59 -25.44
N ARG A 107 23.56 -36.44 -26.46
CA ARG A 107 23.52 -37.92 -26.26
C ARG A 107 24.75 -38.39 -25.51
N GLY A 108 24.55 -39.32 -24.56
CA GLY A 108 25.62 -39.90 -23.76
C GLY A 108 26.30 -38.98 -22.77
N THR A 109 25.77 -37.74 -22.60
CA THR A 109 26.34 -36.73 -21.69
C THR A 109 25.33 -36.35 -20.62
N PRO A 110 25.72 -36.29 -19.35
CA PRO A 110 24.84 -35.79 -18.30
C PRO A 110 24.55 -34.30 -18.51
N LEU A 111 23.33 -33.86 -18.19
CA LEU A 111 22.96 -32.49 -18.23
C LEU A 111 23.14 -31.88 -16.83
N ALA A 112 24.07 -30.94 -16.71
CA ALA A 112 24.33 -30.23 -15.43
C ALA A 112 23.90 -28.79 -15.54
N VAL A 113 23.26 -28.28 -14.46
CA VAL A 113 22.88 -26.88 -14.32
C VAL A 113 23.16 -26.39 -12.91
N THR A 114 23.60 -25.16 -12.80
CA THR A 114 23.74 -24.45 -11.50
C THR A 114 22.74 -23.31 -11.45
N LEU A 115 21.88 -23.36 -10.47
CA LEU A 115 20.80 -22.39 -10.27
C LEU A 115 20.94 -21.70 -8.93
N ASP A 116 20.88 -20.39 -8.92
CA ASP A 116 20.77 -19.61 -7.70
C ASP A 116 19.30 -19.27 -7.45
N VAL A 117 18.81 -19.56 -6.24
CA VAL A 117 17.40 -19.40 -5.86
C VAL A 117 17.31 -18.64 -4.55
N GLU A 118 16.49 -17.59 -4.51
CA GLU A 118 16.09 -16.98 -3.24
C GLU A 118 14.92 -17.77 -2.64
N ILE A 119 15.03 -18.09 -1.36
CA ILE A 119 14.04 -18.86 -0.60
C ILE A 119 13.51 -18.03 0.57
N VAL A 120 12.36 -18.45 1.09
CA VAL A 120 11.84 -17.88 2.35
C VAL A 120 12.91 -18.01 3.44
N PRO A 121 13.26 -16.90 4.13
CA PRO A 121 14.27 -16.93 5.17
C PRO A 121 13.84 -17.80 6.35
N ASP A 122 14.81 -18.41 7.01
CA ASP A 122 14.56 -19.14 8.24
C ASP A 122 14.44 -18.15 9.41
N ILE A 123 13.28 -18.14 10.08
CA ILE A 123 12.92 -17.14 11.07
C ILE A 123 12.63 -17.82 12.40
N THR A 124 13.40 -17.47 13.42
CA THR A 124 13.12 -17.86 14.81
C THR A 124 12.27 -16.79 15.46
N LEU A 125 11.07 -17.17 15.88
CA LEU A 125 10.11 -16.26 16.50
C LEU A 125 10.27 -16.24 18.02
N PRO A 126 10.12 -15.07 18.68
CA PRO A 126 10.05 -14.97 20.14
C PRO A 126 8.72 -15.52 20.67
N ALA A 127 8.65 -15.76 21.98
CA ALA A 127 7.39 -16.10 22.62
C ALA A 127 6.40 -14.93 22.53
N LEU A 128 5.14 -15.21 22.19
CA LEU A 128 4.12 -14.17 22.00
C LEU A 128 3.73 -13.49 23.31
N GLU A 129 3.93 -14.17 24.42
CA GLU A 129 3.70 -13.67 25.78
C GLU A 129 4.70 -12.58 26.20
N ASP A 130 5.80 -12.42 25.46
CA ASP A 130 6.79 -11.37 25.70
C ASP A 130 6.52 -10.08 24.92
N VAL A 131 5.53 -10.09 24.03
CA VAL A 131 5.11 -8.90 23.29
C VAL A 131 4.48 -7.90 24.25
N GLU A 132 5.03 -6.69 24.29
CA GLU A 132 4.55 -5.61 25.13
C GLU A 132 3.94 -4.51 24.27
N VAL A 133 2.69 -4.13 24.56
CA VAL A 133 1.97 -3.08 23.85
C VAL A 133 1.25 -2.16 24.83
N ARG A 134 1.06 -0.91 24.45
CA ARG A 134 0.32 0.09 25.19
C ARG A 134 -1.00 0.36 24.50
N ARG A 135 -2.11 0.27 25.24
CA ARG A 135 -3.44 0.59 24.75
C ARG A 135 -3.78 2.04 25.09
N PRO A 136 -3.90 2.95 24.09
CA PRO A 136 -4.34 4.33 24.37
C PRO A 136 -5.79 4.30 24.85
N VAL A 137 -6.03 4.75 26.08
CA VAL A 137 -7.39 4.84 26.64
C VAL A 137 -7.91 6.24 26.44
N THR A 138 -9.02 6.35 25.71
CA THR A 138 -9.73 7.61 25.48
C THR A 138 -11.17 7.46 25.94
N ASP A 139 -11.56 8.27 26.89
CA ASP A 139 -12.96 8.37 27.29
C ASP A 139 -13.77 9.11 26.22
N ILE A 140 -15.05 8.78 26.14
CA ILE A 140 -16.00 9.49 25.27
C ILE A 140 -16.90 10.32 26.17
N PRO A 141 -16.53 11.59 26.45
CA PRO A 141 -17.33 12.46 27.28
C PRO A 141 -18.61 12.84 26.56
N GLU A 142 -19.67 13.16 27.34
CA GLU A 142 -20.97 13.63 26.80
C GLU A 142 -20.80 14.82 25.84
N LYS A 143 -19.87 15.70 26.14
CA LYS A 143 -19.58 16.88 25.30
C LYS A 143 -19.19 16.45 23.86
N LEU A 144 -18.49 15.33 23.69
CA LEU A 144 -18.13 14.82 22.36
C LEU A 144 -19.35 14.24 21.63
N VAL A 145 -20.24 13.55 22.37
CA VAL A 145 -21.52 13.07 21.83
C VAL A 145 -22.39 14.25 21.39
N ASP A 146 -22.47 15.31 22.22
CA ASP A 146 -23.23 16.53 21.89
C ASP A 146 -22.67 17.24 20.66
N ALA A 147 -21.34 17.29 20.52
CA ALA A 147 -20.70 17.90 19.37
C ALA A 147 -21.02 17.11 18.08
N GLU A 148 -20.99 15.77 18.14
CA GLU A 148 -21.30 14.92 16.99
C GLU A 148 -22.79 14.98 16.62
N VAL A 149 -23.70 15.05 17.61
CA VAL A 149 -25.14 15.26 17.36
C VAL A 149 -25.37 16.61 16.68
N ARG A 150 -24.69 17.68 17.11
CA ARG A 150 -24.75 18.97 16.44
C ARG A 150 -24.22 18.91 15.02
N ALA A 151 -23.10 18.23 14.78
CA ALA A 151 -22.52 18.03 13.46
C ALA A 151 -23.50 17.30 12.51
N LEU A 152 -24.21 16.29 13.03
CA LEU A 152 -25.30 15.63 12.28
C LEU A 152 -26.43 16.62 11.97
N GLY A 153 -26.79 17.51 12.89
CA GLY A 153 -27.77 18.60 12.64
C GLY A 153 -27.38 19.42 11.40
N TYR A 154 -26.16 19.87 11.31
CA TYR A 154 -25.65 20.59 10.12
C TYR A 154 -25.60 19.71 8.86
N ARG A 155 -25.23 18.45 8.99
CA ARG A 155 -25.17 17.51 7.84
C ARG A 155 -26.54 17.25 7.22
N PHE A 156 -27.59 17.21 8.03
CA PHE A 156 -28.98 17.03 7.61
C PHE A 156 -29.76 18.35 7.53
N GLY A 157 -29.06 19.47 7.72
CA GLY A 157 -29.64 20.79 7.65
C GLY A 157 -30.04 21.21 6.24
N THR A 158 -30.88 22.23 6.17
CA THR A 158 -31.36 22.79 4.91
C THR A 158 -30.50 23.99 4.52
N PRO A 159 -29.89 24.02 3.34
CA PRO A 159 -29.18 25.19 2.87
C PRO A 159 -30.16 26.29 2.48
N GLY A 160 -29.99 27.45 3.07
CA GLY A 160 -30.76 28.69 2.76
C GLY A 160 -29.82 29.74 2.18
N ARG A 161 -30.19 30.35 1.06
CA ARG A 161 -29.42 31.46 0.48
C ARG A 161 -29.46 32.65 1.43
N ILE A 162 -28.33 33.32 1.61
CA ILE A 162 -28.20 34.50 2.43
C ILE A 162 -27.70 35.70 1.62
N ASP A 163 -28.34 36.85 1.81
CA ASP A 163 -27.92 38.14 1.26
C ASP A 163 -27.40 39.08 2.38
N GLY A 164 -27.45 38.62 3.64
CA GLY A 164 -27.02 39.33 4.84
C GLY A 164 -25.55 39.16 5.19
N PRO A 165 -25.12 39.69 6.34
CA PRO A 165 -23.76 39.53 6.82
C PRO A 165 -23.43 38.08 7.14
N PHE A 166 -22.19 37.65 6.76
CA PHE A 166 -21.71 36.29 6.99
C PHE A 166 -21.51 36.00 8.47
N GLN A 167 -21.86 34.78 8.85
CA GLN A 167 -21.71 34.21 10.19
C GLN A 167 -20.83 32.93 10.14
N PRO A 168 -20.33 32.46 11.29
CA PRO A 168 -19.64 31.17 11.36
C PRO A 168 -20.42 30.06 10.67
N LEU A 169 -19.68 29.15 9.96
CA LEU A 169 -20.20 28.03 9.19
C LEU A 169 -20.97 28.38 7.90
N ASP A 170 -21.13 29.67 7.55
CA ASP A 170 -21.66 30.03 6.24
C ASP A 170 -20.72 29.59 5.13
N ARG A 171 -21.31 29.07 4.08
CA ARG A 171 -20.61 28.62 2.87
C ARG A 171 -20.76 29.66 1.77
N MET A 172 -19.64 29.99 1.15
CA MET A 172 -19.60 30.95 0.07
C MET A 172 -18.97 30.34 -1.15
N VAL A 173 -19.49 30.68 -2.32
CA VAL A 173 -18.87 30.39 -3.62
C VAL A 173 -18.63 31.73 -4.30
N GLY A 174 -17.41 31.88 -4.84
CA GLY A 174 -17.04 33.14 -5.47
C GLY A 174 -15.71 33.04 -6.23
N ARG A 175 -15.33 34.16 -6.80
CA ARG A 175 -14.05 34.30 -7.51
C ARG A 175 -12.92 34.54 -6.53
N ALA A 176 -11.83 33.79 -6.70
CA ALA A 176 -10.59 33.99 -5.95
C ALA A 176 -9.44 34.32 -6.92
N VAL A 177 -8.73 35.40 -6.65
CA VAL A 177 -7.56 35.83 -7.39
C VAL A 177 -6.36 35.78 -6.47
N VAL A 178 -5.39 34.95 -6.83
CA VAL A 178 -4.17 34.72 -6.03
C VAL A 178 -3.02 35.51 -6.64
N ARG A 179 -2.37 36.32 -5.81
CA ARG A 179 -1.13 37.05 -6.17
C ARG A 179 0.00 36.60 -5.24
N VAL A 180 1.15 36.37 -5.81
CA VAL A 180 2.37 35.94 -5.10
C VAL A 180 3.42 37.01 -5.31
N LYS A 181 3.93 37.56 -4.23
CA LYS A 181 4.95 38.61 -4.29
C LYS A 181 6.25 38.08 -4.89
N GLY A 182 6.67 38.66 -5.98
CA GLY A 182 7.92 38.26 -6.69
C GLY A 182 7.76 37.15 -7.70
N ALA A 183 6.56 36.61 -7.91
CA ALA A 183 6.30 35.69 -9.01
C ALA A 183 6.30 36.40 -10.38
N ALA A 184 6.73 35.67 -11.41
CA ALA A 184 6.76 36.21 -12.79
C ALA A 184 5.37 36.43 -13.40
N LYS A 185 4.35 35.72 -12.86
CA LYS A 185 2.96 35.81 -13.34
C LYS A 185 2.08 36.54 -12.32
N ASP A 186 1.37 37.58 -12.78
CA ASP A 186 0.36 38.32 -11.98
C ASP A 186 -0.92 38.48 -12.80
N PRO A 187 -2.08 37.97 -12.36
CA PRO A 187 -2.27 37.13 -11.18
C PRO A 187 -1.65 35.74 -11.34
N TYR A 188 -1.17 35.18 -10.23
CA TYR A 188 -0.54 33.86 -10.23
C TYR A 188 -1.53 32.75 -10.56
N PHE A 189 -2.73 32.83 -9.98
CA PHE A 189 -3.83 31.88 -10.19
C PHE A 189 -5.18 32.56 -10.02
N GLU A 190 -6.17 32.17 -10.80
CA GLU A 190 -7.56 32.59 -10.68
C GLU A 190 -8.49 31.38 -10.64
N ALA A 191 -9.51 31.43 -9.80
CA ALA A 191 -10.59 30.45 -9.71
C ALA A 191 -11.92 31.18 -9.67
N ASP A 192 -12.80 30.93 -10.64
CA ASP A 192 -14.12 31.57 -10.71
C ASP A 192 -15.12 30.94 -9.73
N GLU A 193 -14.93 29.68 -9.35
CA GLU A 193 -15.74 28.94 -8.38
C GLU A 193 -14.86 28.43 -7.22
N CYS A 194 -14.51 29.31 -6.31
CA CYS A 194 -13.82 28.97 -5.08
C CYS A 194 -14.84 28.86 -3.94
N MET A 195 -14.87 27.69 -3.29
CA MET A 195 -15.68 27.48 -2.08
C MET A 195 -14.88 27.90 -0.85
N VAL A 196 -15.48 28.76 -0.02
CA VAL A 196 -14.92 29.23 1.25
C VAL A 196 -15.97 29.03 2.34
N VAL A 197 -15.55 28.54 3.50
CA VAL A 197 -16.40 28.41 4.69
C VAL A 197 -15.91 29.37 5.75
N VAL A 198 -16.82 30.12 6.36
CA VAL A 198 -16.47 30.96 7.52
C VAL A 198 -16.12 30.05 8.70
N PRO A 199 -14.91 30.17 9.27
CA PRO A 199 -14.50 29.35 10.41
C PRO A 199 -15.46 29.42 11.57
N ASP A 200 -15.61 28.29 12.30
CA ASP A 200 -16.38 28.32 13.57
C ASP A 200 -15.62 29.07 14.67
N ALA A 201 -16.35 29.46 15.71
CA ALA A 201 -15.75 30.09 16.87
C ALA A 201 -14.67 29.22 17.57
N GLU A 202 -14.82 27.89 17.48
CA GLU A 202 -13.88 26.93 18.06
C GLU A 202 -12.53 26.88 17.29
N ASP A 203 -12.51 27.29 16.01
CA ASP A 203 -11.31 27.33 15.15
C ASP A 203 -10.42 28.56 15.39
N ALA A 204 -10.74 29.38 16.37
CA ALA A 204 -10.01 30.62 16.66
C ALA A 204 -9.83 31.57 15.45
N GLY A 205 -10.78 31.53 14.51
CA GLY A 205 -10.76 32.32 13.28
C GLY A 205 -9.88 31.78 12.16
N LYS A 206 -9.25 30.62 12.32
CA LYS A 206 -8.40 29.98 11.32
C LYS A 206 -9.22 29.21 10.30
N GLY A 207 -8.83 29.29 9.04
CA GLY A 207 -9.49 28.54 7.98
C GLY A 207 -8.68 28.44 6.71
N GLN A 208 -9.21 27.76 5.71
CA GLN A 208 -8.54 27.51 4.45
C GLN A 208 -9.26 28.17 3.26
N VAL A 209 -8.46 28.71 2.32
CA VAL A 209 -8.92 29.13 1.00
C VAL A 209 -7.94 28.58 -0.03
N LEU A 210 -8.42 27.82 -1.01
CA LEU A 210 -7.59 27.17 -2.04
C LEU A 210 -6.42 26.35 -1.47
N GLY A 211 -6.62 25.70 -0.32
CA GLY A 211 -5.59 24.90 0.35
C GLY A 211 -4.56 25.71 1.16
N LEU A 212 -4.65 27.04 1.14
CA LEU A 212 -3.81 27.92 1.95
C LEU A 212 -4.46 28.20 3.31
N MET A 213 -3.68 28.09 4.40
CA MET A 213 -4.13 28.40 5.74
C MET A 213 -4.07 29.92 6.00
N PHE A 214 -5.11 30.44 6.63
CA PHE A 214 -5.22 31.84 7.09
C PHE A 214 -5.56 31.83 8.57
N ASP A 215 -4.80 32.56 9.36
CA ASP A 215 -5.00 32.63 10.82
C ASP A 215 -6.14 33.60 11.20
N ASP A 216 -6.52 34.48 10.30
CA ASP A 216 -7.48 35.58 10.53
C ASP A 216 -8.71 35.54 9.59
N LEU A 217 -9.00 34.37 9.00
CA LEU A 217 -10.07 34.19 8.01
C LEU A 217 -11.45 34.56 8.59
N GLY A 218 -11.76 34.06 9.78
CA GLY A 218 -13.04 34.34 10.46
C GLY A 218 -13.32 35.83 10.66
N PRO A 219 -12.42 36.60 11.29
CA PRO A 219 -12.57 38.03 11.44
C PRO A 219 -12.69 38.81 10.11
N LYS A 220 -12.01 38.38 9.08
CA LYS A 220 -12.06 39.07 7.76
C LYS A 220 -13.31 38.76 6.97
N LEU A 221 -13.89 37.59 7.12
CA LEU A 221 -15.14 37.18 6.48
C LEU A 221 -16.37 37.66 7.28
N GLY A 222 -16.27 37.62 8.61
CA GLY A 222 -17.39 37.99 9.48
C GLY A 222 -17.94 39.39 9.21
N GLY A 223 -19.26 39.49 9.07
CA GLY A 223 -19.94 40.76 8.79
C GLY A 223 -19.88 41.25 7.33
N ARG A 224 -19.11 40.62 6.46
CA ARG A 224 -19.10 40.90 5.01
C ARG A 224 -20.35 40.31 4.34
N LYS A 225 -20.59 40.71 3.09
CA LYS A 225 -21.76 40.29 2.30
C LYS A 225 -21.34 39.78 0.92
N VAL A 226 -22.26 39.15 0.22
CA VAL A 226 -22.11 38.78 -1.19
C VAL A 226 -21.76 40.03 -2.01
N GLY A 227 -20.72 39.93 -2.83
CA GLY A 227 -20.20 41.00 -3.67
C GLY A 227 -19.06 41.81 -3.06
N ASP A 228 -18.80 41.71 -1.73
CA ASP A 228 -17.67 42.39 -1.12
C ASP A 228 -16.33 41.76 -1.56
N ALA A 229 -15.37 42.58 -1.99
CA ALA A 229 -14.00 42.09 -2.24
C ALA A 229 -13.24 42.00 -0.90
N ILE A 230 -12.74 40.81 -0.59
CA ILE A 230 -12.09 40.48 0.68
C ILE A 230 -10.64 40.12 0.41
N ALA A 231 -9.72 40.92 0.92
CA ALA A 231 -8.28 40.66 0.80
C ALA A 231 -7.77 39.81 1.98
N LEU A 232 -7.23 38.64 1.67
CA LEU A 232 -6.65 37.68 2.60
C LEU A 232 -5.15 37.59 2.35
N SER A 233 -4.34 37.62 3.38
CA SER A 233 -2.88 37.52 3.26
C SER A 233 -2.33 36.40 4.13
N THR A 234 -1.46 35.58 3.57
CA THR A 234 -0.77 34.51 4.29
C THR A 234 0.61 34.29 3.75
N LYS A 235 1.41 33.49 4.44
CA LYS A 235 2.68 32.99 3.94
C LYS A 235 2.52 31.58 3.37
N GLY A 236 3.12 31.36 2.22
CA GLY A 236 3.19 30.04 1.62
C GLY A 236 3.87 29.04 2.53
N PRO A 237 3.47 27.75 2.51
CA PRO A 237 4.10 26.71 3.28
C PRO A 237 5.60 26.60 3.01
N ALA A 238 6.41 26.37 4.04
CA ALA A 238 7.87 26.22 3.91
C ALA A 238 8.27 25.03 3.02
N ALA A 239 7.45 23.97 3.00
CA ALA A 239 7.68 22.74 2.23
C ALA A 239 6.73 22.61 1.02
N HIS A 240 6.36 23.73 0.38
CA HIS A 240 5.52 23.67 -0.82
C HIS A 240 6.29 23.11 -2.02
N GLU A 241 5.62 22.34 -2.88
CA GLU A 241 6.21 21.70 -4.07
C GLU A 241 6.81 22.72 -5.04
N ARG A 242 6.13 23.85 -5.24
CA ARG A 242 6.61 24.96 -6.08
C ARG A 242 7.46 25.92 -5.25
N GLU A 243 8.70 26.14 -5.69
CA GLU A 243 9.65 27.01 -4.99
C GLU A 243 9.14 28.46 -4.83
N GLU A 244 8.44 28.96 -5.85
CA GLU A 244 7.86 30.30 -5.88
C GLU A 244 6.85 30.56 -4.75
N LEU A 245 6.26 29.49 -4.20
CA LEU A 245 5.28 29.58 -3.12
C LEU A 245 5.89 29.33 -1.72
N ARG A 246 7.14 28.87 -1.64
CA ARG A 246 7.79 28.59 -0.35
C ARG A 246 8.07 29.86 0.41
N ASN A 247 7.44 30.01 1.58
CA ASN A 247 7.56 31.19 2.45
C ASN A 247 7.23 32.52 1.74
N ALA A 248 6.62 32.48 0.55
CA ALA A 248 6.26 33.67 -0.20
C ALA A 248 5.09 34.40 0.48
N ASP A 249 5.05 35.72 0.35
CA ASP A 249 3.87 36.51 0.75
C ASP A 249 2.80 36.31 -0.34
N ILE A 250 1.68 35.68 0.05
CA ILE A 250 0.56 35.36 -0.83
C ILE A 250 -0.63 36.22 -0.42
N THR A 251 -1.24 36.87 -1.39
CA THR A 251 -2.50 37.59 -1.23
C THR A 251 -3.58 36.95 -2.06
N VAL A 252 -4.72 36.63 -1.45
CA VAL A 252 -5.91 36.10 -2.10
C VAL A 252 -7.01 37.15 -2.01
N GLU A 253 -7.47 37.65 -3.14
CA GLU A 253 -8.64 38.51 -3.25
C GLU A 253 -9.85 37.63 -3.55
N PHE A 254 -10.74 37.47 -2.56
CA PHE A 254 -11.94 36.64 -2.68
C PHE A 254 -13.17 37.53 -2.78
N THR A 255 -13.99 37.29 -3.81
CA THR A 255 -15.27 38.00 -4.03
C THR A 255 -16.38 36.96 -4.09
N PRO A 256 -17.17 36.79 -3.00
CA PRO A 256 -18.30 35.87 -2.97
C PRO A 256 -19.41 36.32 -3.93
N SER A 257 -19.84 35.40 -4.82
CA SER A 257 -20.99 35.60 -5.72
C SER A 257 -22.27 35.02 -5.17
N GLN A 258 -22.15 33.98 -4.32
CA GLN A 258 -23.26 33.31 -3.65
C GLN A 258 -22.84 32.94 -2.24
N ALA A 259 -23.79 32.94 -1.33
CA ALA A 259 -23.61 32.46 0.03
C ALA A 259 -24.82 31.69 0.51
N GLU A 260 -24.57 30.64 1.29
CA GLU A 260 -25.58 29.76 1.87
C GLU A 260 -25.30 29.58 3.35
N ARG A 261 -26.35 29.60 4.15
CA ARG A 261 -26.34 29.20 5.55
C ARG A 261 -27.06 27.90 5.70
N ILE A 262 -26.44 26.94 6.35
CA ILE A 262 -27.13 25.70 6.69
C ILE A 262 -27.90 25.94 7.97
N GLU A 263 -29.23 25.90 7.89
CA GLU A 263 -30.09 25.83 9.07
C GLU A 263 -30.03 24.39 9.59
N PRO A 264 -29.41 24.14 10.77
CA PRO A 264 -29.24 22.79 11.26
C PRO A 264 -30.59 22.15 11.58
N SER A 265 -30.79 20.91 11.17
CA SER A 265 -31.93 20.11 11.59
C SER A 265 -31.90 19.87 13.09
N THR A 266 -33.08 19.88 13.74
CA THR A 266 -33.15 19.54 15.17
C THR A 266 -32.77 18.09 15.41
N PRO A 267 -32.28 17.74 16.61
CA PRO A 267 -31.93 16.32 16.94
C PRO A 267 -33.11 15.36 16.74
N GLU A 268 -34.34 15.80 16.98
CA GLU A 268 -35.56 15.02 16.75
C GLU A 268 -35.78 14.74 15.27
N SER A 269 -35.55 15.74 14.42
CA SER A 269 -35.67 15.61 12.97
C SER A 269 -34.62 14.67 12.44
N VAL A 270 -33.38 14.79 12.93
CA VAL A 270 -32.28 13.87 12.56
C VAL A 270 -32.60 12.44 13.01
N ALA A 271 -33.09 12.23 14.21
CA ALA A 271 -33.47 10.92 14.73
C ALA A 271 -34.60 10.29 13.88
N THR A 272 -35.56 11.08 13.45
CA THR A 272 -36.65 10.63 12.59
C THR A 272 -36.12 10.26 11.19
N THR A 273 -35.29 11.11 10.60
CA THR A 273 -34.69 10.88 9.28
C THR A 273 -33.83 9.61 9.23
N LEU A 274 -33.11 9.33 10.32
CA LEU A 274 -32.29 8.13 10.47
C LEU A 274 -33.09 6.89 10.94
N GLY A 275 -34.41 7.03 11.17
CA GLY A 275 -35.27 5.93 11.61
C GLY A 275 -35.06 5.48 13.05
N LEU A 276 -34.45 6.32 13.90
CA LEU A 276 -34.09 6.00 15.29
C LEU A 276 -35.20 6.29 16.30
N GLY A 277 -36.20 7.08 15.94
CA GLY A 277 -37.44 7.31 16.68
C GLY A 277 -37.31 8.26 17.89
N SER A 278 -36.17 8.40 18.53
CA SER A 278 -35.97 9.33 19.66
C SER A 278 -34.57 9.93 19.71
N ILE A 279 -34.41 11.05 20.44
CA ILE A 279 -33.09 11.67 20.68
C ILE A 279 -32.18 10.74 21.48
N GLU A 280 -32.71 10.04 22.44
CA GLU A 280 -31.95 9.08 23.27
C GLU A 280 -31.32 8.02 22.40
N ASN A 281 -32.06 7.43 21.45
CA ASN A 281 -31.57 6.46 20.50
C ASN A 281 -30.52 7.08 19.56
N LEU A 282 -30.70 8.32 19.11
CA LEU A 282 -29.71 9.05 18.32
C LEU A 282 -28.41 9.21 19.11
N ARG A 283 -28.47 9.68 20.35
CA ARG A 283 -27.31 9.85 21.23
C ARG A 283 -26.60 8.51 21.48
N GLN A 284 -27.37 7.46 21.74
CA GLN A 284 -26.83 6.10 21.93
C GLN A 284 -26.14 5.61 20.65
N GLN A 285 -26.73 5.79 19.49
CA GLN A 285 -26.15 5.42 18.20
C GLN A 285 -24.85 6.19 17.92
N VAL A 286 -24.83 7.48 18.20
CA VAL A 286 -23.64 8.33 18.09
C VAL A 286 -22.54 7.83 19.03
N ARG A 287 -22.89 7.56 20.30
CA ARG A 287 -21.95 7.01 21.28
C ARG A 287 -21.35 5.69 20.81
N MET A 288 -22.18 4.73 20.36
CA MET A 288 -21.72 3.45 19.82
C MET A 288 -20.80 3.62 18.62
N THR A 289 -21.08 4.59 17.76
CA THR A 289 -20.22 4.90 16.61
C THR A 289 -18.86 5.43 17.05
N LEU A 290 -18.83 6.35 18.00
CA LEU A 290 -17.59 6.90 18.58
C LEU A 290 -16.79 5.83 19.32
N GLU A 291 -17.45 4.95 20.07
CA GLU A 291 -16.82 3.81 20.75
C GLU A 291 -16.22 2.84 19.75
N SER A 292 -16.95 2.47 18.71
CA SER A 292 -16.45 1.60 17.65
C SER A 292 -15.23 2.20 16.94
N ARG A 293 -15.25 3.50 16.65
CA ARG A 293 -14.12 4.21 16.06
C ARG A 293 -12.92 4.24 16.99
N ARG A 294 -13.11 4.58 18.26
CA ARG A 294 -12.07 4.51 19.29
C ARG A 294 -11.45 3.11 19.38
N ASP A 295 -12.27 2.07 19.46
CA ASP A 295 -11.81 0.69 19.58
C ASP A 295 -11.02 0.24 18.34
N GLN A 296 -11.43 0.71 17.16
CA GLN A 296 -10.71 0.46 15.91
C GLN A 296 -9.35 1.18 15.88
N GLU A 297 -9.29 2.43 16.30
CA GLU A 297 -8.06 3.21 16.41
C GLU A 297 -7.11 2.61 17.46
N GLN A 298 -7.62 2.18 18.62
CA GLN A 298 -6.84 1.47 19.64
C GLN A 298 -6.26 0.16 19.11
N ARG A 299 -7.07 -0.66 18.43
CA ARG A 299 -6.59 -1.92 17.83
C ARG A 299 -5.51 -1.66 16.78
N SER A 300 -5.71 -0.66 15.94
CA SER A 300 -4.72 -0.28 14.93
C SER A 300 -3.39 0.12 15.57
N ALA A 301 -3.45 0.98 16.60
CA ALA A 301 -2.26 1.42 17.34
C ALA A 301 -1.55 0.25 18.05
N MET A 302 -2.30 -0.68 18.65
CA MET A 302 -1.71 -1.87 19.26
C MET A 302 -1.10 -2.82 18.26
N ARG A 303 -1.75 -3.05 17.08
CA ARG A 303 -1.19 -3.88 16.00
C ARG A 303 0.13 -3.31 15.47
N GLU A 304 0.18 -1.98 15.28
CA GLU A 304 1.40 -1.30 14.85
C GLU A 304 2.55 -1.50 15.86
N GLN A 305 2.28 -1.31 17.15
CA GLN A 305 3.25 -1.56 18.22
C GLN A 305 3.73 -3.02 18.26
N ALA A 306 2.80 -3.99 18.10
CA ALA A 306 3.15 -5.40 18.08
C ALA A 306 4.04 -5.74 16.88
N ALA A 307 3.74 -5.18 15.70
CA ALA A 307 4.58 -5.35 14.52
C ALA A 307 5.97 -4.72 14.71
N GLU A 308 6.06 -3.52 15.28
CA GLU A 308 7.33 -2.86 15.61
C GLU A 308 8.15 -3.65 16.64
N TRP A 309 7.49 -4.16 17.67
CA TRP A 309 8.15 -4.98 18.69
C TRP A 309 8.73 -6.26 18.08
N LEU A 310 7.96 -6.97 17.27
CA LEU A 310 8.41 -8.16 16.54
C LEU A 310 9.57 -7.83 15.60
N GLU A 311 9.47 -6.74 14.84
CA GLU A 311 10.52 -6.28 13.93
C GLU A 311 11.83 -6.00 14.69
N GLY A 312 11.76 -5.38 15.85
CA GLY A 312 12.93 -5.08 16.68
C GLY A 312 13.57 -6.30 17.36
N LYS A 313 12.78 -7.35 17.65
CA LYS A 313 13.26 -8.56 18.37
C LYS A 313 13.72 -9.68 17.44
N VAL A 314 13.13 -9.82 16.28
CA VAL A 314 13.47 -10.86 15.31
C VAL A 314 14.63 -10.39 14.45
N SER A 315 15.65 -11.22 14.29
CA SER A 315 16.81 -10.94 13.42
C SER A 315 16.95 -12.05 12.39
N PHE A 316 16.96 -11.68 11.13
CA PHE A 316 17.28 -12.54 9.99
C PHE A 316 17.70 -11.67 8.80
N GLU A 317 18.33 -12.28 7.83
CA GLU A 317 18.79 -11.60 6.63
C GLU A 317 17.71 -11.66 5.55
N LEU A 318 17.38 -10.51 4.98
CA LEU A 318 16.37 -10.40 3.93
C LEU A 318 16.93 -10.84 2.57
N PRO A 319 16.09 -11.43 1.69
CA PRO A 319 16.43 -11.71 0.32
C PRO A 319 16.80 -10.42 -0.43
N GLU A 320 18.03 -10.36 -0.96
CA GLU A 320 18.57 -9.12 -1.54
C GLU A 320 17.87 -8.72 -2.84
N LYS A 321 17.58 -9.69 -3.72
CA LYS A 321 16.93 -9.44 -5.02
C LYS A 321 15.48 -8.98 -4.84
N MET A 322 14.74 -9.69 -3.98
CA MET A 322 13.36 -9.29 -3.66
C MET A 322 13.34 -7.87 -3.07
N SER A 323 14.26 -7.59 -2.15
CA SER A 323 14.40 -6.25 -1.56
C SER A 323 14.73 -5.19 -2.60
N GLY A 324 15.74 -5.45 -3.45
CA GLY A 324 16.14 -4.54 -4.54
C GLY A 324 15.03 -4.31 -5.57
N ALA A 325 14.33 -5.36 -5.98
CA ALA A 325 13.21 -5.26 -6.91
C ALA A 325 12.04 -4.44 -6.33
N GLN A 326 11.77 -4.58 -5.04
CA GLN A 326 10.72 -3.78 -4.38
C GLN A 326 11.11 -2.30 -4.25
N VAL A 327 12.37 -2.00 -3.91
CA VAL A 327 12.89 -0.63 -3.91
C VAL A 327 12.78 -0.01 -5.30
N ALA A 328 13.19 -0.73 -6.35
CA ALA A 328 13.08 -0.25 -7.73
C ALA A 328 11.64 0.08 -8.11
N ARG A 329 10.67 -0.80 -7.76
CA ARG A 329 9.24 -0.54 -8.01
C ARG A 329 8.74 0.69 -7.25
N ASN A 330 9.12 0.86 -5.99
CA ASN A 330 8.70 2.01 -5.17
C ASN A 330 9.25 3.33 -5.75
N LEU A 331 10.51 3.34 -6.20
CA LEU A 331 11.12 4.51 -6.84
C LEU A 331 10.47 4.82 -8.20
N GLU A 332 10.11 3.80 -8.98
CA GLU A 332 9.40 4.01 -10.25
C GLU A 332 8.00 4.57 -10.04
N MET A 333 7.26 4.10 -9.04
CA MET A 333 5.97 4.70 -8.66
C MET A 333 6.13 6.15 -8.21
N ALA A 334 7.15 6.46 -7.40
CA ALA A 334 7.45 7.84 -7.00
C ALA A 334 7.81 8.71 -8.21
N ARG A 335 8.58 8.18 -9.18
CA ARG A 335 8.91 8.85 -10.45
C ARG A 335 7.64 9.24 -11.20
N MET A 336 6.74 8.29 -11.41
CA MET A 336 5.47 8.52 -12.10
C MET A 336 4.62 9.57 -11.38
N GLN A 337 4.59 9.52 -10.05
CA GLN A 337 3.88 10.52 -9.25
C GLN A 337 4.46 11.92 -9.42
N PHE A 338 5.79 12.08 -9.34
CA PHE A 338 6.43 13.38 -9.53
C PHE A 338 6.22 13.94 -10.96
N LEU A 339 6.29 13.09 -11.99
CA LEU A 339 5.97 13.48 -13.35
C LEU A 339 4.51 13.92 -13.50
N SER A 340 3.57 13.21 -12.86
CA SER A 340 2.15 13.61 -12.90
C SER A 340 1.86 14.92 -12.18
N GLN A 341 2.71 15.32 -11.22
CA GLN A 341 2.69 16.64 -10.56
C GLN A 341 3.32 17.76 -11.40
N GLY A 342 3.88 17.44 -12.58
CA GLY A 342 4.45 18.40 -13.50
C GLY A 342 5.91 18.78 -13.21
N LEU A 343 6.65 17.97 -12.43
CA LEU A 343 8.09 18.18 -12.25
C LEU A 343 8.85 17.80 -13.52
N GLU A 344 9.89 18.56 -13.84
CA GLU A 344 10.80 18.24 -14.94
C GLU A 344 11.70 17.02 -14.60
N SER A 345 12.11 16.27 -15.64
CA SER A 345 12.88 15.03 -15.45
C SER A 345 14.12 15.19 -14.58
N GLU A 346 14.84 16.31 -14.67
CA GLU A 346 16.03 16.56 -13.84
C GLU A 346 15.68 16.79 -12.37
N GLN A 347 14.55 17.44 -12.08
CA GLN A 347 14.05 17.64 -10.72
C GLN A 347 13.57 16.30 -10.13
N VAL A 348 12.94 15.46 -10.97
CA VAL A 348 12.52 14.11 -10.57
C VAL A 348 13.72 13.27 -10.15
N GLU A 349 14.80 13.23 -10.96
CA GLU A 349 16.01 12.47 -10.62
C GLU A 349 16.67 12.95 -9.32
N ARG A 350 16.74 14.24 -9.08
CA ARG A 350 17.24 14.80 -7.81
C ARG A 350 16.39 14.35 -6.63
N ARG A 351 15.05 14.45 -6.74
CA ARG A 351 14.12 14.00 -5.69
C ARG A 351 14.22 12.50 -5.42
N LEU A 352 14.35 11.68 -6.48
CA LEU A 352 14.52 10.23 -6.33
C LEU A 352 15.83 9.88 -5.62
N ALA A 353 16.91 10.59 -5.92
CA ALA A 353 18.19 10.40 -5.22
C ALA A 353 18.07 10.73 -3.72
N GLU A 354 17.37 11.81 -3.36
CA GLU A 354 17.14 12.21 -1.97
C GLU A 354 16.33 11.16 -1.18
N ILE A 355 15.30 10.58 -1.78
CA ILE A 355 14.42 9.63 -1.07
C ILE A 355 14.91 8.18 -1.11
N ARG A 356 15.92 7.85 -1.93
CA ARG A 356 16.38 6.48 -2.15
C ARG A 356 16.75 5.76 -0.85
N GLY A 357 17.61 6.37 -0.03
CA GLY A 357 18.06 5.75 1.22
C GLY A 357 16.92 5.51 2.22
N ALA A 358 16.00 6.46 2.35
CA ALA A 358 14.80 6.31 3.18
C ALA A 358 13.86 5.21 2.63
N SER A 359 13.68 5.15 1.30
CA SER A 359 12.88 4.14 0.63
C SER A 359 13.46 2.73 0.79
N GLU A 360 14.79 2.57 0.76
CA GLU A 360 15.47 1.31 1.02
C GLU A 360 15.25 0.82 2.46
N ALA A 361 15.43 1.71 3.45
CA ALA A 361 15.22 1.38 4.85
C ALA A 361 13.76 1.00 5.14
N ASP A 362 12.79 1.77 4.63
CA ASP A 362 11.36 1.50 4.80
C ASP A 362 10.96 0.19 4.10
N THR A 363 11.46 -0.05 2.90
CA THR A 363 11.20 -1.30 2.16
C THR A 363 11.75 -2.51 2.91
N ARG A 364 12.97 -2.44 3.43
CA ARG A 364 13.56 -3.52 4.25
C ARG A 364 12.75 -3.79 5.50
N ARG A 365 12.30 -2.74 6.19
CA ARG A 365 11.45 -2.85 7.37
C ARG A 365 10.12 -3.54 7.04
N ARG A 366 9.44 -3.11 5.99
CA ARG A 366 8.16 -3.71 5.54
C ARG A 366 8.31 -5.17 5.15
N LEU A 367 9.36 -5.51 4.39
CA LEU A 367 9.65 -6.90 4.03
C LEU A 367 9.96 -7.76 5.26
N LYS A 368 10.69 -7.20 6.23
CA LYS A 368 10.99 -7.91 7.48
C LYS A 368 9.70 -8.25 8.23
N VAL A 369 8.81 -7.28 8.41
CA VAL A 369 7.50 -7.49 9.05
C VAL A 369 6.67 -8.50 8.25
N PHE A 370 6.62 -8.38 6.92
CA PHE A 370 5.91 -9.33 6.05
C PHE A 370 6.35 -10.77 6.28
N PHE A 371 7.66 -11.06 6.29
CA PHE A 371 8.16 -12.42 6.51
C PHE A 371 7.87 -12.93 7.93
N ILE A 372 7.99 -12.07 8.95
CA ILE A 372 7.64 -12.41 10.34
C ILE A 372 6.16 -12.79 10.44
N LEU A 373 5.26 -11.98 9.88
CA LEU A 373 3.83 -12.22 9.92
C LEU A 373 3.43 -13.44 9.07
N ALA A 374 4.10 -13.67 7.94
CA ALA A 374 3.89 -14.87 7.13
C ALA A 374 4.27 -16.15 7.89
N LYS A 375 5.41 -16.12 8.59
CA LYS A 375 5.85 -17.25 9.45
C LYS A 375 4.88 -17.46 10.60
N LEU A 376 4.45 -16.40 11.28
CA LEU A 376 3.43 -16.49 12.35
C LEU A 376 2.10 -17.04 11.82
N ALA A 377 1.65 -16.61 10.63
CA ALA A 377 0.43 -17.15 10.03
C ALA A 377 0.51 -18.66 9.83
N GLN A 378 1.66 -19.13 9.31
CA GLN A 378 1.91 -20.56 9.11
C GLN A 378 1.93 -21.33 10.42
N ASP A 379 2.68 -20.88 11.43
CA ASP A 379 2.84 -21.55 12.71
C ASP A 379 1.54 -21.58 13.53
N LEU A 380 0.69 -20.56 13.37
CA LEU A 380 -0.61 -20.44 14.06
C LEU A 380 -1.78 -21.02 13.23
N GLY A 381 -1.55 -21.49 12.01
CA GLY A 381 -2.59 -22.01 11.12
C GLY A 381 -3.64 -20.97 10.73
N ILE A 382 -3.24 -19.71 10.53
CA ILE A 382 -4.16 -18.61 10.23
C ILE A 382 -4.35 -18.50 8.72
N GLU A 383 -5.55 -18.78 8.27
CA GLU A 383 -6.00 -18.64 6.88
C GLU A 383 -7.10 -17.58 6.78
N VAL A 384 -7.29 -17.06 5.57
CA VAL A 384 -8.35 -16.10 5.24
C VAL A 384 -9.39 -16.78 4.36
N GLY A 385 -10.61 -16.83 4.85
CA GLY A 385 -11.73 -17.39 4.10
C GLY A 385 -12.34 -16.38 3.12
N GLU A 386 -12.99 -16.88 2.07
CA GLU A 386 -13.71 -16.07 1.09
C GLU A 386 -14.78 -15.16 1.74
N GLY A 387 -15.41 -15.61 2.83
CA GLY A 387 -16.39 -14.81 3.57
C GLY A 387 -15.81 -13.54 4.18
N GLU A 388 -14.56 -13.59 4.67
CA GLU A 388 -13.86 -12.44 5.25
C GLU A 388 -13.48 -11.43 4.16
N ILE A 389 -13.00 -11.93 3.01
CA ILE A 389 -12.69 -11.09 1.85
C ILE A 389 -13.96 -10.38 1.36
N ASN A 390 -15.06 -11.13 1.19
CA ASN A 390 -16.33 -10.57 0.73
C ASN A 390 -16.92 -9.56 1.74
N GLY A 391 -16.76 -9.80 3.04
CA GLY A 391 -17.14 -8.85 4.09
C GLY A 391 -16.41 -7.52 3.97
N GLN A 392 -15.09 -7.56 3.76
CA GLN A 392 -14.28 -6.36 3.59
C GLN A 392 -14.58 -5.64 2.27
N VAL A 393 -14.76 -6.38 1.18
CA VAL A 393 -15.19 -5.83 -0.12
C VAL A 393 -16.54 -5.12 0.00
N ALA A 394 -17.51 -5.72 0.72
CA ALA A 394 -18.83 -5.11 0.94
C ALA A 394 -18.71 -3.82 1.79
N GLN A 395 -17.81 -3.77 2.75
CA GLN A 395 -17.55 -2.56 3.53
C GLN A 395 -16.95 -1.44 2.66
N MET A 396 -15.95 -1.77 1.83
CA MET A 396 -15.35 -0.82 0.88
C MET A 396 -16.37 -0.32 -0.15
N ALA A 397 -17.22 -1.21 -0.66
CA ALA A 397 -18.27 -0.86 -1.60
C ALA A 397 -19.26 0.14 -1.00
N ARG A 398 -19.70 -0.10 0.24
CA ARG A 398 -20.60 0.81 0.97
C ARG A 398 -19.99 2.21 1.15
N SER A 399 -18.71 2.29 1.51
CA SER A 399 -18.04 3.58 1.70
C SER A 399 -17.89 4.39 0.39
N ARG A 400 -17.92 3.71 -0.77
CA ARG A 400 -17.83 4.35 -2.10
C ARG A 400 -19.19 4.46 -2.83
N GLY A 401 -20.28 4.03 -2.21
CA GLY A 401 -21.60 4.02 -2.85
C GLY A 401 -21.70 3.07 -4.04
N MET A 402 -20.89 2.01 -4.06
CA MET A 402 -20.83 1.02 -5.15
C MET A 402 -21.46 -0.31 -4.74
N ARG A 403 -21.77 -1.14 -5.73
CA ARG A 403 -22.22 -2.51 -5.48
C ARG A 403 -21.02 -3.41 -5.13
N PRO A 404 -21.15 -4.38 -4.20
CA PRO A 404 -20.06 -5.26 -3.79
C PRO A 404 -19.44 -6.06 -4.94
N ASP A 405 -20.25 -6.52 -5.90
CA ASP A 405 -19.80 -7.26 -7.08
C ASP A 405 -18.92 -6.39 -8.00
N GLN A 406 -19.28 -5.13 -8.20
CA GLN A 406 -18.47 -4.17 -8.97
C GLN A 406 -17.14 -3.87 -8.28
N MET A 407 -17.17 -3.64 -6.97
CA MET A 407 -15.94 -3.43 -6.17
C MET A 407 -15.01 -4.64 -6.24
N ARG A 408 -15.56 -5.85 -6.12
CA ARG A 408 -14.76 -7.09 -6.23
C ARG A 408 -14.10 -7.21 -7.61
N ALA A 409 -14.85 -6.94 -8.69
CA ALA A 409 -14.33 -6.98 -10.05
C ALA A 409 -13.19 -5.95 -10.26
N GLU A 410 -13.36 -4.72 -9.77
CA GLU A 410 -12.33 -3.68 -9.82
C GLU A 410 -11.04 -4.11 -9.08
N LEU A 411 -11.17 -4.66 -7.87
CA LEU A 411 -10.04 -5.16 -7.09
C LEU A 411 -9.36 -6.35 -7.76
N GLN A 412 -10.12 -7.22 -8.42
CA GLN A 412 -9.57 -8.37 -9.14
C GLN A 412 -8.81 -7.92 -10.41
N GLN A 413 -9.37 -7.02 -11.20
CA GLN A 413 -8.72 -6.47 -12.40
C GLN A 413 -7.44 -5.70 -12.08
N SER A 414 -7.42 -4.96 -10.98
CA SER A 414 -6.25 -4.22 -10.52
C SER A 414 -5.23 -5.07 -9.76
N GLY A 415 -5.48 -6.38 -9.53
CA GLY A 415 -4.62 -7.26 -8.72
C GLY A 415 -4.69 -7.01 -7.21
N ARG A 416 -5.47 -6.01 -6.77
CA ARG A 416 -5.54 -5.58 -5.36
C ARG A 416 -6.34 -6.53 -4.45
N LEU A 417 -7.05 -7.50 -5.03
CA LEU A 417 -7.78 -8.48 -4.23
C LEU A 417 -6.83 -9.36 -3.39
N ASN A 418 -5.67 -9.72 -3.96
CA ASN A 418 -4.65 -10.48 -3.26
C ASN A 418 -4.00 -9.65 -2.13
N GLU A 419 -3.78 -8.36 -2.38
CA GLU A 419 -3.27 -7.44 -1.35
C GLU A 419 -4.28 -7.29 -0.19
N LEU A 420 -5.57 -7.23 -0.50
CA LEU A 420 -6.64 -7.21 0.51
C LEU A 420 -6.64 -8.49 1.34
N ALA A 421 -6.56 -9.66 0.71
CA ALA A 421 -6.49 -10.95 1.42
C ALA A 421 -5.24 -11.00 2.33
N LEU A 422 -4.10 -10.51 1.85
CA LEU A 422 -2.88 -10.41 2.63
C LEU A 422 -3.06 -9.51 3.85
N SER A 423 -3.63 -8.32 3.68
CA SER A 423 -3.85 -7.37 4.77
C SER A 423 -4.81 -7.92 5.84
N ILE A 424 -5.85 -8.67 5.43
CA ILE A 424 -6.75 -9.37 6.35
C ILE A 424 -5.98 -10.42 7.16
N ARG A 425 -5.12 -11.22 6.50
CA ARG A 425 -4.30 -12.23 7.14
C ARG A 425 -3.35 -11.61 8.17
N GLU A 426 -2.65 -10.56 7.80
CA GLU A 426 -1.74 -9.84 8.69
C GLU A 426 -2.46 -9.28 9.91
N ALA A 427 -3.64 -8.67 9.72
CA ALA A 427 -4.46 -8.17 10.80
C ALA A 427 -4.90 -9.30 11.77
N LYS A 428 -5.32 -10.47 11.24
CA LYS A 428 -5.68 -11.65 12.06
C LYS A 428 -4.49 -12.19 12.85
N VAL A 429 -3.31 -12.22 12.24
CA VAL A 429 -2.07 -12.64 12.91
C VAL A 429 -1.76 -11.70 14.07
N LEU A 430 -1.78 -10.40 13.82
CA LEU A 430 -1.51 -9.41 14.86
C LEU A 430 -2.56 -9.44 15.97
N ASP A 431 -3.84 -9.65 15.65
CA ASP A 431 -4.88 -9.87 16.68
C ASP A 431 -4.62 -11.11 17.53
N ARG A 432 -4.10 -12.18 16.91
CA ARG A 432 -3.72 -13.38 17.64
C ARG A 432 -2.51 -13.13 18.53
N VAL A 433 -1.53 -12.37 18.06
CA VAL A 433 -0.39 -11.91 18.87
C VAL A 433 -0.88 -11.09 20.06
N LEU A 434 -1.74 -10.08 19.80
CA LEU A 434 -2.30 -9.21 20.85
C LEU A 434 -3.12 -9.99 21.91
N SER A 435 -3.77 -11.08 21.52
CA SER A 435 -4.51 -11.92 22.48
C SER A 435 -3.63 -12.60 23.54
N LYS A 436 -2.31 -12.68 23.29
CA LYS A 436 -1.33 -13.27 24.21
C LYS A 436 -0.36 -12.22 24.79
N ALA A 437 -0.30 -11.04 24.19
CA ALA A 437 0.61 -9.96 24.56
C ALA A 437 0.28 -9.35 25.93
N LYS A 438 1.30 -8.76 26.54
CA LYS A 438 1.15 -7.92 27.75
C LYS A 438 0.65 -6.56 27.35
N VAL A 439 -0.62 -6.26 27.64
CA VAL A 439 -1.25 -4.97 27.33
C VAL A 439 -1.27 -4.10 28.57
N THR A 440 -0.73 -2.87 28.47
CA THR A 440 -0.78 -1.86 29.52
C THR A 440 -1.57 -0.64 29.02
N ASP A 441 -2.45 -0.12 29.86
CA ASP A 441 -3.23 1.08 29.52
C ASP A 441 -2.36 2.34 29.66
N ILE A 442 -2.49 3.26 28.70
CA ILE A 442 -1.83 4.57 28.68
C ILE A 442 -2.87 5.65 28.39
N LYS A 443 -2.80 6.80 29.05
CA LYS A 443 -3.70 7.92 28.77
C LYS A 443 -3.47 8.47 27.36
N ALA A 444 -4.56 8.93 26.72
CA ALA A 444 -4.50 9.46 25.36
C ALA A 444 -3.50 10.62 25.19
N GLU A 445 -3.38 11.49 26.20
CA GLU A 445 -2.45 12.64 26.18
C GLU A 445 -0.99 12.17 26.15
N GLU A 446 -0.64 11.18 26.99
CA GLU A 446 0.70 10.58 27.02
C GLU A 446 0.99 9.82 25.74
N TRP A 447 -0.03 9.13 25.19
CA TRP A 447 0.08 8.45 23.90
C TRP A 447 0.36 9.43 22.76
N ASN A 448 -0.41 10.52 22.67
CA ASN A 448 -0.23 11.54 21.64
C ASN A 448 1.16 12.21 21.73
N ALA A 449 1.66 12.44 22.94
CA ALA A 449 3.01 12.93 23.14
C ALA A 449 4.06 11.95 22.60
N LEU A 450 3.94 10.64 22.88
CA LEU A 450 4.83 9.61 22.36
C LEU A 450 4.80 9.51 20.83
N VAL A 451 3.60 9.59 20.24
CA VAL A 451 3.45 9.58 18.77
C VAL A 451 4.11 10.82 18.16
N ALA A 452 3.92 12.00 18.75
CA ALA A 452 4.55 13.22 18.28
C ALA A 452 6.09 13.18 18.38
N GLU A 453 6.63 12.61 19.46
CA GLU A 453 8.09 12.39 19.60
C GLU A 453 8.63 11.43 18.55
N ARG A 454 7.93 10.32 18.30
CA ARG A 454 8.30 9.35 17.26
C ARG A 454 8.30 9.98 15.86
N GLN A 455 7.27 10.77 15.53
CA GLN A 455 7.20 11.50 14.27
C GLN A 455 8.35 12.49 14.11
N LYS A 456 8.69 13.25 15.16
CA LYS A 456 9.86 14.15 15.16
C LYS A 456 11.17 13.40 14.99
N ALA A 457 11.33 12.26 15.64
CA ALA A 457 12.53 11.42 15.50
C ALA A 457 12.65 10.85 14.08
N ALA A 458 11.55 10.38 13.48
CA ALA A 458 11.52 9.88 12.11
C ALA A 458 11.83 11.00 11.10
N ALA A 459 11.26 12.18 11.25
CA ALA A 459 11.54 13.34 10.41
C ALA A 459 13.02 13.78 10.52
N LYS A 460 13.61 13.74 11.74
CA LYS A 460 15.03 14.05 11.96
C LYS A 460 15.96 12.98 11.36
N ALA A 461 15.55 11.72 11.36
CA ALA A 461 16.29 10.64 10.70
C ALA A 461 16.23 10.76 9.16
N ALA A 462 15.08 11.08 8.60
CA ALA A 462 14.91 11.35 7.18
C ALA A 462 15.70 12.60 6.72
N GLY A 463 15.73 13.69 7.51
CA GLY A 463 16.50 14.89 7.21
C GLY A 463 18.02 14.77 7.47
N ARG A 464 18.52 13.68 8.07
CA ARG A 464 19.96 13.37 8.20
C ARG A 464 20.48 12.45 7.09
N ALA A 465 19.59 11.85 6.33
CA ALA A 465 19.92 11.00 5.18
C ALA A 465 19.95 11.80 3.86
N SER A 466 19.61 13.07 3.91
CA SER A 466 19.80 14.10 2.86
C SER A 466 21.00 14.97 3.30
#